data_79ebebb9b9057123d2632b46a497893c
#
_entry.id   79ebebb9b9057123d2632b46a497893c
#
_cell.length_a   1.000
_cell.length_b   1.000
_cell.length_c   1.000
_cell.angle_alpha   90.00
_cell.angle_beta   90.00
_cell.angle_gamma   90.00
#
_symmetry.space_group_name_H-M   'P 1'
#
loop_
_entity.id
_entity.type
_entity.pdbx_description
1 polymer ?
#
loop_
_entity_poly.entity_id
_entity_poly.type
_entity_poly.pdbx_seq_one_letter_code
_entity_poly.pdbx_strand_id
1 'polypeptide(L)'
;RTYNEARTIGEHFREGTPVIINLTEMVDSDARRLVDFSAGLIFGLRGSIDRVTNKVFLLSPANIEVAAEDKARIAERGFFNQS
;
A
#
# COMPACT_ATOMS: atom_id res chain seq x y z
N ARG A 1 -6.25 -12.49 9.42
CA ARG A 1 -6.36 -12.05 8.04
C ARG A 1 -5.84 -10.64 7.89
N THR A 2 -6.63 -9.67 8.28
CA THR A 2 -6.19 -8.28 8.17
C THR A 2 -4.89 -8.05 8.94
N TYR A 3 -4.77 -8.69 10.08
CA TYR A 3 -3.53 -8.56 10.86
C TYR A 3 -2.33 -9.11 10.10
N ASN A 4 -2.50 -10.26 9.45
CA ASN A 4 -1.39 -10.85 8.70
C ASN A 4 -0.98 -9.98 7.52
N GLU A 5 -1.95 -9.39 6.87
CA GLU A 5 -1.67 -8.49 5.75
C GLU A 5 -0.97 -7.23 6.22
N ALA A 6 -1.43 -6.66 7.34
CA ALA A 6 -0.79 -5.48 7.90
C ALA A 6 0.66 -5.77 8.29
N ARG A 7 0.88 -6.95 8.87
CA ARG A 7 2.23 -7.33 9.28
C ARG A 7 3.15 -7.45 8.07
N THR A 8 2.66 -8.07 7.01
CA THR A 8 3.45 -8.22 5.78
C THR A 8 3.81 -6.86 5.19
N ILE A 9 2.84 -5.95 5.16
CA ILE A 9 3.08 -4.60 4.68
C ILE A 9 4.16 -3.93 5.51
N GLY A 10 4.04 -4.03 6.83
CA GLY A 10 5.01 -3.41 7.72
C GLY A 10 6.41 -3.94 7.54
N GLU A 11 6.53 -5.26 7.36
CA GLU A 11 7.83 -5.87 7.18
C GLU A 11 8.50 -5.41 5.90
N HIS A 12 7.77 -5.40 4.78
CA HIS A 12 8.34 -4.93 3.52
C HIS A 12 8.69 -3.46 3.57
N PHE A 13 7.80 -2.67 4.15
CA PHE A 13 8.01 -1.24 4.24
C PHE A 13 9.24 -0.92 5.08
N ARG A 14 9.41 -1.65 6.17
CA ARG A 14 10.56 -1.45 7.06
C ARG A 14 11.87 -1.81 6.37
N GLU A 15 11.81 -2.74 5.42
CA GLU A 15 12.98 -3.14 4.66
C GLU A 15 13.29 -2.18 3.51
N GLY A 16 12.50 -1.14 3.34
CA GLY A 16 12.73 -0.19 2.28
C GLY A 16 12.11 -0.57 0.95
N THR A 17 11.14 -1.46 0.98
CA THR A 17 10.47 -1.94 -0.24
C THR A 17 9.12 -1.26 -0.39
N PRO A 18 8.83 -0.64 -1.55
CA PRO A 18 7.50 -0.10 -1.80
C PRO A 18 6.46 -1.22 -1.79
N VAL A 19 5.27 -0.91 -1.33
CA VAL A 19 4.20 -1.90 -1.21
C VAL A 19 2.97 -1.42 -1.94
N ILE A 20 2.38 -2.31 -2.75
CA ILE A 20 1.14 -2.03 -3.44
C ILE A 20 0.01 -2.72 -2.68
N ILE A 21 -1.01 -1.96 -2.32
CA ILE A 21 -2.16 -2.49 -1.62
C ILE A 21 -3.36 -2.45 -2.54
N ASN A 22 -3.91 -3.62 -2.84
CA ASN A 22 -5.11 -3.71 -3.67
C ASN A 22 -6.28 -4.13 -2.79
N LEU A 23 -7.23 -3.24 -2.63
CA LEU A 23 -8.35 -3.42 -1.71
C LEU A 23 -9.64 -3.85 -2.41
N THR A 24 -9.57 -4.16 -3.70
CA THR A 24 -10.79 -4.41 -4.47
C THR A 24 -11.61 -5.57 -3.95
N GLU A 25 -10.97 -6.57 -3.37
CA GLU A 25 -11.68 -7.76 -2.91
C GLU A 25 -11.86 -7.82 -1.41
N MET A 26 -11.57 -6.72 -0.73
CA MET A 26 -11.76 -6.66 0.71
C MET A 26 -13.13 -6.07 1.05
N VAL A 27 -13.70 -6.53 2.17
CA VAL A 27 -14.88 -5.87 2.71
C VAL A 27 -14.47 -4.49 3.23
N ASP A 28 -15.42 -3.55 3.23
CA ASP A 28 -15.13 -2.15 3.51
C ASP A 28 -14.48 -1.95 4.88
N SER A 29 -14.93 -2.67 5.90
CA SER A 29 -14.37 -2.50 7.24
C SER A 29 -12.92 -2.92 7.31
N ASP A 30 -12.57 -4.03 6.63
CA ASP A 30 -11.19 -4.50 6.61
C ASP A 30 -10.32 -3.56 5.80
N ALA A 31 -10.84 -3.07 4.69
CA ALA A 31 -10.10 -2.13 3.85
C ALA A 31 -9.78 -0.86 4.64
N ARG A 32 -10.76 -0.34 5.39
CA ARG A 32 -10.54 0.86 6.19
C ARG A 32 -9.48 0.64 7.25
N ARG A 33 -9.52 -0.53 7.91
CA ARG A 33 -8.54 -0.82 8.94
C ARG A 33 -7.14 -0.90 8.35
N LEU A 34 -7.01 -1.48 7.18
CA LEU A 34 -5.72 -1.59 6.53
C LEU A 34 -5.19 -0.23 6.10
N VAL A 35 -6.08 0.63 5.59
CA VAL A 35 -5.70 1.99 5.22
C VAL A 35 -5.26 2.77 6.46
N ASP A 36 -6.00 2.65 7.56
CA ASP A 36 -5.65 3.35 8.80
C ASP A 36 -4.29 2.88 9.32
N PHE A 37 -4.04 1.58 9.29
CA PHE A 37 -2.74 1.06 9.69
C PHE A 37 -1.64 1.60 8.80
N SER A 38 -1.89 1.62 7.50
CA SER A 38 -0.90 2.10 6.54
C SER A 38 -0.60 3.58 6.73
N ALA A 39 -1.61 4.37 7.02
CA ALA A 39 -1.41 5.78 7.28
C ALA A 39 -0.50 6.00 8.50
N GLY A 40 -0.73 5.21 9.55
CA GLY A 40 0.13 5.30 10.73
C GLY A 40 1.55 4.88 10.43
N LEU A 41 1.70 3.83 9.63
CA LEU A 41 3.02 3.34 9.25
C LEU A 41 3.77 4.39 8.43
N ILE A 42 3.08 5.01 7.48
CA ILE A 42 3.65 6.07 6.66
C ILE A 42 4.13 7.22 7.52
N PHE A 43 3.27 7.66 8.44
CA PHE A 43 3.62 8.76 9.32
C PHE A 43 4.83 8.40 10.18
N GLY A 44 4.83 7.20 10.75
CA GLY A 44 5.90 6.78 11.66
C GLY A 44 7.24 6.60 10.98
N LEU A 45 7.24 6.18 9.72
CA LEU A 45 8.46 5.88 8.99
C LEU A 45 8.78 6.90 7.90
N ARG A 46 8.04 8.00 7.87
CA ARG A 46 8.29 9.14 6.97
C ARG A 46 8.21 8.74 5.51
N GLY A 47 7.33 7.84 5.19
CA GLY A 47 7.11 7.45 3.80
C GLY A 47 6.05 8.31 3.15
N SER A 48 5.51 7.79 2.06
CA SER A 48 4.43 8.45 1.36
C SER A 48 3.42 7.41 0.89
N ILE A 49 2.19 7.87 0.66
CA ILE A 49 1.13 7.00 0.18
C ILE A 49 0.46 7.70 -0.98
N ASP A 50 0.29 6.97 -2.08
CA ASP A 50 -0.35 7.46 -3.27
C ASP A 50 -1.55 6.59 -3.61
N ARG A 51 -2.68 7.23 -3.86
CA ARG A 51 -3.84 6.50 -4.36
C ARG A 51 -3.71 6.37 -5.86
N VAL A 52 -3.41 5.16 -6.32
CA VAL A 52 -3.18 4.91 -7.74
C VAL A 52 -4.50 4.78 -8.47
N THR A 53 -5.42 4.03 -7.89
CA THR A 53 -6.80 3.97 -8.36
C THR A 53 -7.70 4.02 -7.14
N ASN A 54 -9.00 3.90 -7.36
CA ASN A 54 -9.98 4.02 -6.30
C ASN A 54 -9.70 3.05 -5.14
N LYS A 55 -9.17 1.87 -5.46
CA LYS A 55 -8.96 0.84 -4.44
C LYS A 55 -7.54 0.29 -4.44
N VAL A 56 -6.61 0.99 -5.08
CA VAL A 56 -5.23 0.56 -5.14
C VAL A 56 -4.34 1.69 -4.65
N PHE A 57 -3.50 1.38 -3.67
CA PHE A 57 -2.61 2.37 -3.07
C PHE A 57 -1.17 1.91 -3.19
N LEU A 58 -0.28 2.86 -3.32
CA LEU A 58 1.16 2.61 -3.33
C LEU A 58 1.77 3.26 -2.11
N LEU A 59 2.41 2.45 -1.28
CA LEU A 59 3.12 2.93 -0.11
C LEU A 59 4.60 2.93 -0.42
N SER A 60 5.25 4.07 -0.29
CA SER A 60 6.67 4.21 -0.60
C SER A 60 7.44 4.60 0.65
N PRO A 61 8.53 3.86 0.97
CA PRO A 61 9.37 4.24 2.12
C PRO A 61 10.07 5.56 1.88
N ALA A 62 10.64 6.12 2.94
CA ALA A 62 11.41 7.35 2.83
C ALA A 62 12.55 7.16 1.83
N ASN A 63 12.83 8.20 1.05
CA ASN A 63 13.93 8.22 0.10
C ASN A 63 13.75 7.27 -1.08
N ILE A 64 12.55 6.76 -1.28
CA ILE A 64 12.22 5.92 -2.43
C ILE A 64 11.16 6.65 -3.24
N GLU A 65 11.39 6.77 -4.54
CA GLU A 65 10.41 7.37 -5.43
C GLU A 65 10.03 6.39 -6.52
N VAL A 66 8.74 6.29 -6.77
CA VAL A 66 8.23 5.44 -7.86
C VAL A 66 7.83 6.37 -9.00
N ALA A 67 8.36 6.10 -10.20
CA ALA A 67 8.12 6.98 -11.33
C ALA A 67 6.65 7.02 -11.72
N ALA A 68 6.22 8.13 -12.28
CA ALA A 68 4.83 8.30 -12.68
C ALA A 68 4.39 7.23 -13.66
N GLU A 69 5.26 6.85 -14.59
CA GLU A 69 4.91 5.81 -15.56
C GLU A 69 4.75 4.45 -14.90
N ASP A 70 5.47 4.19 -13.83
CA ASP A 70 5.31 2.95 -13.10
C ASP A 70 4.00 2.95 -12.33
N LYS A 71 3.61 4.09 -11.77
CA LYS A 71 2.31 4.22 -11.11
C LYS A 71 1.18 4.01 -12.09
N ALA A 72 1.31 4.54 -13.30
CA ALA A 72 0.30 4.37 -14.33
C ALA A 72 0.17 2.90 -14.72
N ARG A 73 1.29 2.21 -14.79
CA ARG A 73 1.28 0.79 -15.13
C ARG A 73 0.59 -0.03 -14.04
N ILE A 74 0.82 0.33 -12.79
CA ILE A 74 0.15 -0.33 -11.67
C ILE A 74 -1.36 -0.13 -11.78
N ALA A 75 -1.78 1.10 -12.10
CA ALA A 75 -3.20 1.41 -12.22
C ALA A 75 -3.85 0.60 -13.33
N GLU A 76 -3.16 0.50 -14.47
CA GLU A 76 -3.68 -0.23 -15.61
C GLU A 76 -3.88 -1.71 -15.31
N ARG A 77 -2.92 -2.29 -14.64
CA ARG A 77 -2.95 -3.73 -14.42
C ARG A 77 -3.84 -4.15 -13.27
N GLY A 78 -4.19 -3.21 -12.41
CA GLY A 78 -4.92 -3.54 -11.21
C GLY A 78 -4.15 -4.52 -10.38
N PHE A 79 -2.98 -4.53 -10.49
CA PHE A 79 -1.92 -5.32 -10.01
C PHE A 79 -2.19 -6.30 -8.91
N PHE A 80 -1.55 -6.93 -8.22
CA PHE A 80 -1.93 -8.08 -7.42
C PHE A 80 -2.49 -7.70 -6.07
N ASN A 81 -3.24 -8.65 -5.50
CA ASN A 81 -3.84 -8.50 -4.20
C ASN A 81 -2.86 -8.77 -3.10
N GLN A 82 -3.10 -8.11 -1.96
CA GLN A 82 -2.31 -8.32 -0.78
C GLN A 82 -2.92 -9.34 0.18
N SER A 83 -3.99 -9.95 -0.22
CA SER A 83 -4.67 -10.91 0.65
C SER A 83 -4.01 -12.29 0.65
#